data_84f9ecfc9f394b6cb6d276c5e836445f
#
_entry.id   84f9ecfc9f394b6cb6d276c5e836445f
#
_cell.length_a   1.000
_cell.length_b   1.000
_cell.length_c   1.000
_cell.angle_alpha   90.00
_cell.angle_beta   90.00
_cell.angle_gamma   90.00
#
_symmetry.space_group_name_H-M   'P 1'
#
loop_
_entity.id
_entity.type
_entity.pdbx_description
1 polymer ?
#
loop_
_entity_poly.entity_id
_entity_poly.type
_entity_poly.pdbx_seq_one_letter_code
_entity_poly.pdbx_strand_id
1 'polypeptide(L)'
;GQHFAKKFSKWPPPGIIVTEVFKNDFSEKIESFGTAVSKKNQSFRIKKSDLIKELDLKDYVKKGDLIVKLKDKNIVAPFNGVLGFRGITGDILDSNNSIIITLDDNSVIYSDLKIPEIFASVIKKGLPITAIFSGNKNKIYEGTVYAVSSRINPETRSLLIRVKINNEDAELIPGSLLEVTVNYNQRNSLGVPDT
;
A
#
# COMPACT_ATOMS: atom_id res chain seq x y z
N GLY A 1 -39.04 19.65 1.81
CA GLY A 1 -40.04 19.54 1.82
C GLY A 1 -40.92 18.93 0.84
N GLN A 2 -42.04 19.54 0.65
CA GLN A 2 -42.89 19.00 -0.16
C GLN A 2 -42.40 18.84 -1.51
N HIS A 3 -41.79 19.80 -2.03
CA HIS A 3 -41.30 19.68 -3.27
C HIS A 3 -40.21 18.72 -3.30
N PHE A 4 -39.45 18.68 -2.31
CA PHE A 4 -38.45 17.76 -2.27
C PHE A 4 -38.95 16.45 -2.10
N ALA A 5 -39.89 16.29 -1.29
CA ALA A 5 -40.51 15.02 -1.09
C ALA A 5 -41.16 14.60 -2.37
N LYS A 6 -41.65 15.52 -3.14
CA LYS A 6 -42.19 15.15 -4.34
C LYS A 6 -41.19 14.62 -5.22
N LYS A 7 -40.01 15.07 -5.13
CA LYS A 7 -39.00 14.55 -5.96
C LYS A 7 -38.83 13.13 -5.68
N PHE A 8 -38.88 12.76 -4.48
CA PHE A 8 -38.75 11.40 -4.18
C PHE A 8 -39.90 10.65 -4.65
N SER A 9 -41.05 11.23 -4.53
CA SER A 9 -42.19 10.48 -4.90
C SER A 9 -42.28 10.29 -6.38
N LYS A 10 -41.43 10.98 -7.11
CA LYS A 10 -41.42 10.79 -8.49
C LYS A 10 -40.53 9.71 -8.86
N TRP A 11 -40.12 8.93 -7.99
CA TRP A 11 -39.36 7.83 -8.33
C TRP A 11 -40.02 7.04 -9.37
N PRO A 12 -39.24 6.53 -10.25
CA PRO A 12 -39.77 5.73 -11.32
C PRO A 12 -40.37 4.52 -10.74
N PRO A 13 -41.07 3.81 -11.51
CA PRO A 13 -41.68 2.60 -11.07
C PRO A 13 -40.65 1.73 -10.48
N PRO A 14 -40.79 1.37 -9.30
CA PRO A 14 -39.80 0.69 -8.56
C PRO A 14 -39.25 -0.53 -9.22
N GLY A 15 -40.01 -1.32 -9.73
CA GLY A 15 -39.53 -2.56 -10.20
C GLY A 15 -38.50 -2.50 -11.29
N ILE A 16 -38.69 -1.64 -12.20
CA ILE A 16 -37.82 -1.61 -13.35
C ILE A 16 -36.43 -1.17 -13.06
N ILE A 17 -36.30 -0.06 -12.44
CA ILE A 17 -34.98 0.46 -12.21
C ILE A 17 -34.21 -0.35 -11.24
N VAL A 18 -34.84 -0.77 -10.21
CA VAL A 18 -34.19 -1.54 -9.21
C VAL A 18 -33.65 -2.83 -9.80
N THR A 19 -34.41 -3.43 -10.65
CA THR A 19 -34.01 -4.69 -11.23
C THR A 19 -32.79 -4.52 -12.08
N GLU A 20 -32.72 -3.47 -12.81
CA GLU A 20 -31.54 -3.26 -13.63
C GLU A 20 -30.31 -3.03 -12.81
N VAL A 21 -30.43 -2.28 -11.76
CA VAL A 21 -29.28 -2.01 -10.94
C VAL A 21 -28.77 -3.31 -10.35
N PHE A 22 -29.65 -4.15 -9.89
CA PHE A 22 -29.23 -5.41 -9.33
C PHE A 22 -28.59 -6.30 -10.36
N LYS A 23 -29.01 -6.26 -11.56
CA LYS A 23 -28.44 -7.10 -12.57
C LYS A 23 -27.01 -6.72 -12.86
N ASN A 24 -26.70 -5.46 -12.75
CA ASN A 24 -25.42 -5.00 -13.15
C ASN A 24 -24.39 -4.90 -12.05
N ASP A 25 -24.80 -4.96 -10.83
CA ASP A 25 -23.86 -4.73 -9.75
C ASP A 25 -23.81 -5.91 -8.82
N PHE A 26 -22.95 -6.86 -9.13
CA PHE A 26 -22.70 -7.96 -8.23
C PHE A 26 -21.40 -7.76 -7.48
N SER A 27 -20.67 -6.72 -7.77
CA SER A 27 -19.45 -6.44 -7.05
C SER A 27 -19.75 -5.70 -5.79
N GLU A 28 -19.05 -6.07 -4.75
CA GLU A 28 -19.14 -5.40 -3.48
C GLU A 28 -17.76 -4.88 -3.13
N LYS A 29 -17.71 -3.87 -2.30
CA LYS A 29 -16.47 -3.20 -1.96
C LYS A 29 -16.28 -3.11 -0.47
N ILE A 30 -15.06 -3.33 -0.03
CA ILE A 30 -14.69 -3.15 1.37
C ILE A 30 -13.55 -2.15 1.38
N GLU A 31 -13.68 -1.10 2.16
CA GLU A 31 -12.65 -0.08 2.24
C GLU A 31 -11.88 -0.18 3.55
N SER A 32 -10.61 0.03 3.49
CA SER A 32 -9.76 0.02 4.67
C SER A 32 -8.54 0.89 4.40
N PHE A 33 -7.84 1.24 5.47
CA PHE A 33 -6.64 2.06 5.35
C PHE A 33 -5.45 1.25 5.80
N GLY A 34 -4.33 1.51 5.18
CA GLY A 34 -3.08 0.85 5.56
C GLY A 34 -1.90 1.74 5.24
N THR A 35 -0.73 1.29 5.66
CA THR A 35 0.52 2.00 5.42
C THR A 35 1.28 1.28 4.32
N ALA A 36 1.83 2.03 3.40
CA ALA A 36 2.63 1.48 2.31
C ALA A 36 3.96 0.98 2.85
N VAL A 37 4.34 -0.22 2.47
CA VAL A 37 5.60 -0.84 2.89
C VAL A 37 6.34 -1.33 1.66
N SER A 38 7.63 -1.05 1.58
CA SER A 38 8.44 -1.51 0.44
C SER A 38 8.66 -3.02 0.50
N LYS A 39 8.96 -3.60 -0.64
CA LYS A 39 9.22 -5.03 -0.71
C LYS A 39 10.44 -5.40 0.11
N LYS A 40 11.48 -4.59 0.04
CA LYS A 40 12.70 -4.75 0.83
C LYS A 40 13.17 -3.38 1.24
N ASN A 41 13.78 -3.29 2.38
CA ASN A 41 14.40 -2.03 2.79
C ASN A 41 15.65 -2.32 3.60
N GLN A 42 16.59 -1.42 3.54
CA GLN A 42 17.79 -1.51 4.34
C GLN A 42 18.29 -0.11 4.63
N SER A 43 18.81 0.09 5.84
CA SER A 43 19.37 1.36 6.25
C SER A 43 20.84 1.18 6.54
N PHE A 44 21.60 2.20 6.21
CA PHE A 44 23.03 2.19 6.48
C PHE A 44 23.34 3.43 7.33
N ARG A 45 23.93 3.21 8.50
CA ARG A 45 24.33 4.32 9.35
C ARG A 45 25.80 4.57 9.10
N ILE A 46 26.13 5.78 8.74
CA ILE A 46 27.48 6.15 8.35
C ILE A 46 27.91 7.34 9.20
N LYS A 47 29.12 7.25 9.76
CA LYS A 47 29.68 8.37 10.47
C LYS A 47 30.27 9.33 9.47
N LYS A 48 29.99 10.62 9.63
CA LYS A 48 30.54 11.60 8.70
C LYS A 48 32.06 11.59 8.67
N SER A 49 32.68 11.28 9.79
CA SER A 49 34.13 11.22 9.85
C SER A 49 34.71 10.11 9.00
N ASP A 50 33.93 9.12 8.61
CA ASP A 50 34.45 8.02 7.77
C ASP A 50 34.29 8.32 6.29
N LEU A 51 33.68 9.42 5.92
CA LEU A 51 33.53 9.76 4.51
C LEU A 51 34.86 10.25 3.95
N ILE A 52 35.20 9.77 2.76
CA ILE A 52 36.40 10.21 2.08
C ILE A 52 36.11 11.52 1.39
N LYS A 53 34.92 11.69 0.88
CA LYS A 53 34.56 12.90 0.19
C LYS A 53 33.09 13.18 0.44
N GLU A 54 32.63 14.32 -0.01
CA GLU A 54 31.24 14.70 0.19
C GLU A 54 30.30 13.68 -0.39
N LEU A 55 29.19 13.46 0.29
CA LEU A 55 28.24 12.44 -0.09
C LEU A 55 27.47 12.87 -1.33
N ASP A 56 27.46 12.01 -2.33
CA ASP A 56 26.75 12.26 -3.57
C ASP A 56 25.95 11.00 -3.90
N LEU A 57 24.69 10.98 -3.54
CA LEU A 57 23.84 9.82 -3.72
C LEU A 57 23.06 9.91 -5.02
N LYS A 58 22.98 8.80 -5.72
CA LYS A 58 22.11 8.68 -6.88
C LYS A 58 20.71 8.41 -6.37
N ASP A 59 19.71 8.70 -7.19
CA ASP A 59 18.35 8.42 -6.82
C ASP A 59 18.05 6.93 -6.84
N TYR A 60 18.61 6.22 -7.77
CA TYR A 60 18.34 4.80 -7.96
C TYR A 60 19.66 4.05 -8.17
N VAL A 61 19.75 2.86 -7.58
CA VAL A 61 20.95 2.02 -7.74
C VAL A 61 20.53 0.60 -8.08
N LYS A 62 21.44 -0.11 -8.73
CA LYS A 62 21.27 -1.52 -9.02
C LYS A 62 22.14 -2.31 -8.07
N LYS A 63 21.78 -3.55 -7.85
CA LYS A 63 22.55 -4.45 -7.00
C LYS A 63 24.00 -4.41 -7.42
N GLY A 64 24.88 -4.22 -6.45
CA GLY A 64 26.32 -4.14 -6.69
C GLY A 64 26.86 -2.75 -6.95
N ASP A 65 25.99 -1.78 -7.18
CA ASP A 65 26.45 -0.41 -7.40
C ASP A 65 27.04 0.16 -6.10
N LEU A 66 28.03 1.01 -6.25
CA LEU A 66 28.64 1.66 -5.10
C LEU A 66 27.70 2.73 -4.59
N ILE A 67 27.35 2.66 -3.31
CA ILE A 67 26.53 3.69 -2.69
C ILE A 67 27.43 4.77 -2.10
N VAL A 68 28.41 4.38 -1.31
CA VAL A 68 29.31 5.34 -0.71
C VAL A 68 30.63 4.68 -0.40
N LYS A 69 31.71 5.45 -0.54
CA LYS A 69 33.04 4.98 -0.26
C LYS A 69 33.50 5.56 1.06
N LEU A 70 33.84 4.70 1.99
CA LEU A 70 34.32 5.10 3.30
C LEU A 70 35.81 4.82 3.44
N LYS A 71 36.41 5.33 4.50
CA LYS A 71 37.85 5.16 4.73
C LYS A 71 38.29 3.71 4.79
N ASP A 72 37.48 2.87 5.38
CA ASP A 72 37.85 1.48 5.63
C ASP A 72 37.06 0.47 4.81
N LYS A 73 36.04 0.89 4.11
CA LYS A 73 35.21 -0.03 3.35
C LYS A 73 34.34 0.73 2.36
N ASN A 74 33.75 -0.01 1.43
CA ASN A 74 32.77 0.54 0.51
C ASN A 74 31.42 -0.06 0.85
N ILE A 75 30.37 0.73 0.67
CA ILE A 75 29.01 0.23 0.82
C ILE A 75 28.44 0.11 -0.57
N VAL A 76 28.01 -1.09 -0.92
CA VAL A 76 27.41 -1.37 -2.22
C VAL A 76 25.97 -1.78 -2.03
N ALA A 77 25.16 -1.60 -3.05
CA ALA A 77 23.75 -1.90 -2.99
C ALA A 77 23.52 -3.41 -2.96
N PRO A 78 22.84 -3.93 -1.94
CA PRO A 78 22.52 -5.36 -1.88
C PRO A 78 21.38 -5.75 -2.79
N PHE A 79 20.61 -4.80 -3.27
CA PHE A 79 19.53 -5.03 -4.21
C PHE A 79 19.24 -3.72 -4.95
N ASN A 80 18.40 -3.82 -5.99
CA ASN A 80 18.01 -2.64 -6.77
C ASN A 80 17.01 -1.81 -5.96
N GLY A 81 17.16 -0.51 -6.00
CA GLY A 81 16.17 0.30 -5.29
C GLY A 81 16.46 1.78 -5.31
N VAL A 82 15.65 2.49 -4.56
CA VAL A 82 15.68 3.94 -4.45
C VAL A 82 16.45 4.32 -3.20
N LEU A 83 17.40 5.23 -3.36
CA LEU A 83 18.18 5.73 -2.24
C LEU A 83 17.57 7.01 -1.69
N GLY A 84 17.71 7.20 -0.38
CA GLY A 84 17.28 8.41 0.28
C GLY A 84 17.95 8.57 1.62
N PHE A 85 17.57 9.59 2.34
CA PHE A 85 18.03 9.82 3.69
C PHE A 85 16.88 9.61 4.63
N ARG A 86 17.18 9.06 5.79
CA ARG A 86 16.20 9.03 6.84
C ARG A 86 16.80 9.71 8.04
N GLY A 87 16.76 11.02 7.98
CA GLY A 87 17.22 11.80 9.09
C GLY A 87 18.73 11.92 9.12
N ILE A 88 19.17 13.10 9.26
CA ILE A 88 20.54 13.37 9.54
C ILE A 88 20.54 13.59 11.02
N THR A 89 21.14 12.67 11.72
CA THR A 89 21.04 12.70 13.14
C THR A 89 22.27 13.27 13.76
N GLY A 90 22.99 13.98 13.16
CA GLY A 90 24.23 14.36 13.72
C GLY A 90 24.25 15.66 14.37
N ASP A 91 23.14 16.24 14.55
CA ASP A 91 23.17 17.55 15.04
C ASP A 91 23.10 17.56 16.54
N ILE A 92 22.00 17.32 17.08
CA ILE A 92 21.79 17.52 18.49
C ILE A 92 21.89 16.24 19.27
N LEU A 93 21.29 15.21 18.73
CA LEU A 93 21.12 13.99 19.49
C LEU A 93 22.21 12.97 19.22
N ASP A 94 22.83 13.05 18.07
CA ASP A 94 23.84 12.09 17.71
C ASP A 94 25.19 12.75 17.69
N SER A 95 25.89 12.62 18.77
CA SER A 95 27.20 13.23 18.90
C SER A 95 28.20 12.65 17.90
N ASN A 96 27.85 11.55 17.24
CA ASN A 96 28.76 10.95 16.27
C ASN A 96 28.57 11.51 14.88
N ASN A 97 27.62 12.41 14.68
CA ASN A 97 27.35 12.98 13.38
C ASN A 97 27.15 11.91 12.35
N SER A 98 26.14 11.12 12.54
CA SER A 98 25.82 10.03 11.63
C SER A 98 24.80 10.45 10.59
N ILE A 99 24.89 9.81 9.44
CA ILE A 99 23.91 9.95 8.38
C ILE A 99 23.29 8.58 8.19
N ILE A 100 21.98 8.53 8.05
CA ILE A 100 21.29 7.29 7.74
C ILE A 100 20.85 7.34 6.29
N ILE A 101 21.38 6.42 5.49
CA ILE A 101 21.01 6.28 4.10
C ILE A 101 20.04 5.11 4.02
N THR A 102 18.96 5.27 3.28
CA THR A 102 17.97 4.21 3.12
C THR A 102 17.98 3.71 1.69
N LEU A 103 17.77 2.42 1.54
CA LEU A 103 17.60 1.79 0.23
C LEU A 103 16.29 1.02 0.27
N ASP A 104 15.37 1.36 -0.62
CA ASP A 104 14.07 0.72 -0.69
C ASP A 104 13.79 0.14 -2.05
N ASP A 105 13.36 -1.12 -2.07
CA ASP A 105 12.88 -1.73 -3.31
C ASP A 105 11.38 -1.40 -3.39
N ASN A 106 11.06 -0.36 -4.14
CA ASN A 106 9.70 0.14 -4.26
C ASN A 106 8.98 -0.35 -5.51
N SER A 107 9.52 -1.36 -6.19
CA SER A 107 8.89 -1.86 -7.41
C SER A 107 7.50 -2.40 -7.12
N VAL A 108 7.29 -2.88 -5.92
CA VAL A 108 6.01 -3.38 -5.43
C VAL A 108 5.83 -2.84 -4.04
N ILE A 109 4.61 -2.44 -3.72
CA ILE A 109 4.27 -1.96 -2.38
C ILE A 109 3.32 -2.96 -1.75
N TYR A 110 3.56 -3.27 -0.49
CA TYR A 110 2.64 -4.07 0.32
C TYR A 110 1.94 -3.17 1.31
N SER A 111 0.78 -3.58 1.75
CA SER A 111 0.09 -2.91 2.85
C SER A 111 -0.74 -3.93 3.61
N ASP A 112 -0.69 -3.85 4.92
CA ASP A 112 -1.49 -4.73 5.77
C ASP A 112 -2.75 -3.99 6.19
N LEU A 113 -3.88 -4.64 6.02
CA LEU A 113 -5.18 -4.03 6.27
C LEU A 113 -5.96 -4.87 7.26
N LYS A 114 -6.74 -4.21 8.09
CA LYS A 114 -7.67 -4.88 8.99
C LYS A 114 -9.03 -4.87 8.35
N ILE A 115 -9.59 -6.05 8.17
CA ILE A 115 -10.90 -6.22 7.55
C ILE A 115 -11.87 -6.71 8.63
N PRO A 116 -13.03 -6.11 8.76
CA PRO A 116 -14.00 -6.57 9.77
C PRO A 116 -14.34 -8.04 9.59
N GLU A 117 -14.47 -8.73 10.70
CA GLU A 117 -14.76 -10.17 10.71
C GLU A 117 -15.98 -10.53 9.87
N ILE A 118 -16.96 -9.67 9.78
CA ILE A 118 -18.15 -9.98 9.04
C ILE A 118 -17.90 -10.24 7.56
N PHE A 119 -16.74 -9.82 7.05
CA PHE A 119 -16.41 -10.06 5.65
C PHE A 119 -15.45 -11.25 5.48
N ALA A 120 -15.20 -12.01 6.54
CA ALA A 120 -14.19 -13.07 6.47
C ALA A 120 -14.49 -14.12 5.41
N SER A 121 -15.76 -14.41 5.17
CA SER A 121 -16.10 -15.47 4.21
C SER A 121 -15.92 -15.03 2.76
N VAL A 122 -15.87 -13.74 2.49
CA VAL A 122 -15.75 -13.26 1.12
C VAL A 122 -14.34 -12.82 0.76
N ILE A 123 -13.45 -12.67 1.74
CA ILE A 123 -12.09 -12.25 1.49
C ILE A 123 -11.27 -13.46 1.05
N LYS A 124 -10.63 -13.35 -0.10
CA LYS A 124 -9.82 -14.42 -0.65
C LYS A 124 -8.56 -13.86 -1.27
N LYS A 125 -7.51 -14.65 -1.25
CA LYS A 125 -6.26 -14.31 -1.92
C LYS A 125 -6.57 -14.16 -3.41
N GLY A 126 -6.02 -13.13 -4.03
CA GLY A 126 -6.20 -12.88 -5.46
C GLY A 126 -7.30 -11.90 -5.80
N LEU A 127 -8.13 -11.51 -4.84
CA LEU A 127 -9.16 -10.52 -5.14
C LEU A 127 -8.51 -9.22 -5.59
N PRO A 128 -9.12 -8.53 -6.55
CA PRO A 128 -8.58 -7.26 -7.00
C PRO A 128 -8.78 -6.17 -5.98
N ILE A 129 -7.80 -5.29 -5.89
CA ILE A 129 -7.91 -4.13 -5.03
C ILE A 129 -7.50 -2.89 -5.82
N THR A 130 -7.99 -1.75 -5.37
CA THR A 130 -7.49 -0.47 -5.83
C THR A 130 -7.03 0.30 -4.62
N ALA A 131 -6.08 1.20 -4.83
CA ALA A 131 -5.52 1.99 -3.75
C ALA A 131 -5.36 3.43 -4.19
N ILE A 132 -5.62 4.33 -3.27
CA ILE A 132 -5.41 5.75 -3.48
C ILE A 132 -4.38 6.20 -2.45
N PHE A 133 -3.37 6.88 -2.94
CA PHE A 133 -2.28 7.39 -2.13
C PHE A 133 -2.62 8.83 -1.76
N SER A 134 -2.53 9.17 -0.49
CA SER A 134 -2.87 10.52 -0.03
C SER A 134 -2.07 11.61 -0.72
N GLY A 135 -0.86 11.30 -1.13
CA GLY A 135 -0.01 12.28 -1.80
C GLY A 135 -0.41 12.59 -3.22
N ASN A 136 -1.22 11.75 -3.85
CA ASN A 136 -1.71 12.00 -5.20
C ASN A 136 -3.05 11.30 -5.40
N LYS A 137 -4.10 11.98 -5.03
CA LYS A 137 -5.44 11.39 -5.06
C LYS A 137 -6.03 11.24 -6.45
N ASN A 138 -5.35 11.77 -7.44
CA ASN A 138 -5.83 11.67 -8.81
C ASN A 138 -5.42 10.37 -9.48
N LYS A 139 -4.56 9.59 -8.85
CA LYS A 139 -4.08 8.36 -9.43
C LYS A 139 -4.60 7.17 -8.63
N ILE A 140 -5.08 6.16 -9.33
CA ILE A 140 -5.56 4.93 -8.71
C ILE A 140 -4.56 3.84 -9.06
N TYR A 141 -4.09 3.14 -8.02
CA TYR A 141 -3.18 2.02 -8.19
C TYR A 141 -3.95 0.73 -8.08
N GLU A 142 -3.50 -0.28 -8.79
CA GLU A 142 -4.18 -1.58 -8.79
C GLU A 142 -3.28 -2.64 -8.19
N GLY A 143 -3.91 -3.63 -7.62
CA GLY A 143 -3.19 -4.75 -7.03
C GLY A 143 -4.13 -5.87 -6.68
N THR A 144 -3.67 -6.76 -5.83
CA THR A 144 -4.45 -7.91 -5.40
C THR A 144 -4.23 -8.19 -3.92
N VAL A 145 -5.14 -8.97 -3.36
CA VAL A 145 -4.95 -9.51 -2.02
C VAL A 145 -3.87 -10.59 -2.12
N TYR A 146 -2.78 -10.37 -1.42
CA TYR A 146 -1.59 -11.21 -1.48
C TYR A 146 -1.63 -12.34 -0.45
N ALA A 147 -2.13 -12.05 0.72
CA ALA A 147 -2.19 -13.04 1.79
C ALA A 147 -3.34 -12.72 2.72
N VAL A 148 -3.92 -13.74 3.32
CA VAL A 148 -5.02 -13.60 4.27
C VAL A 148 -4.61 -14.36 5.51
N SER A 149 -4.75 -13.73 6.68
CA SER A 149 -4.42 -14.36 7.94
C SER A 149 -5.31 -15.57 8.17
N SER A 150 -4.80 -16.56 8.88
CA SER A 150 -5.56 -17.73 9.23
C SER A 150 -6.35 -17.56 10.53
N ARG A 151 -6.27 -16.38 11.13
CA ARG A 151 -6.94 -16.14 12.41
C ARG A 151 -7.60 -14.80 12.44
N ILE A 152 -8.69 -14.72 13.21
CA ILE A 152 -9.34 -13.45 13.51
C ILE A 152 -8.74 -12.94 14.80
N ASN A 153 -8.47 -11.64 14.86
CA ASN A 153 -8.04 -11.02 16.11
C ASN A 153 -9.30 -10.82 16.96
N PRO A 154 -9.42 -11.50 18.10
CA PRO A 154 -10.67 -11.43 18.87
C PRO A 154 -10.86 -10.10 19.57
N GLU A 155 -9.80 -9.35 19.78
CA GLU A 155 -9.93 -8.05 20.43
C GLU A 155 -10.48 -7.00 19.49
N THR A 156 -10.04 -7.01 18.25
CA THR A 156 -10.49 -6.03 17.28
C THR A 156 -11.56 -6.56 16.35
N ARG A 157 -11.86 -7.87 16.41
CA ARG A 157 -12.83 -8.53 15.54
C ARG A 157 -12.49 -8.28 14.08
N SER A 158 -11.23 -8.40 13.76
CA SER A 158 -10.76 -8.15 12.40
C SER A 158 -9.88 -9.27 11.88
N LEU A 159 -9.86 -9.37 10.57
CA LEU A 159 -9.01 -10.30 9.84
C LEU A 159 -7.92 -9.47 9.18
N LEU A 160 -6.68 -9.85 9.38
CA LEU A 160 -5.57 -9.14 8.77
C LEU A 160 -5.32 -9.69 7.38
N ILE A 161 -5.19 -8.81 6.40
CA ILE A 161 -4.81 -9.22 5.06
C ILE A 161 -3.65 -8.36 4.60
N ARG A 162 -2.89 -8.87 3.65
CA ARG A 162 -1.83 -8.10 3.00
C ARG A 162 -2.18 -7.95 1.55
N VAL A 163 -2.11 -6.73 1.04
CA VAL A 163 -2.32 -6.46 -0.38
C VAL A 163 -0.99 -6.14 -1.03
N LYS A 164 -0.91 -6.41 -2.32
CA LYS A 164 0.29 -6.17 -3.12
C LYS A 164 -0.13 -5.23 -4.24
N ILE A 165 0.59 -4.14 -4.37
CA ILE A 165 0.25 -3.06 -5.28
C ILE A 165 1.40 -2.83 -6.24
N ASN A 166 1.11 -2.75 -7.52
CA ASN A 166 2.11 -2.45 -8.51
C ASN A 166 2.55 -1.00 -8.40
N ASN A 167 3.83 -0.76 -8.43
CA ASN A 167 4.39 0.57 -8.26
C ASN A 167 5.54 0.77 -9.26
N GLU A 168 5.25 0.50 -10.53
CA GLU A 168 6.29 0.53 -11.56
C GLU A 168 6.97 1.88 -11.67
N ASP A 169 6.23 2.95 -11.45
CA ASP A 169 6.80 4.29 -11.54
C ASP A 169 7.40 4.76 -10.24
N ALA A 170 7.36 3.95 -9.20
CA ALA A 170 7.90 4.25 -7.88
C ALA A 170 7.30 5.51 -7.25
N GLU A 171 6.09 5.88 -7.64
CA GLU A 171 5.45 7.06 -7.08
C GLU A 171 4.83 6.83 -5.73
N LEU A 172 4.47 5.59 -5.40
CA LEU A 172 4.02 5.28 -4.06
C LEU A 172 5.22 5.23 -3.15
N ILE A 173 5.18 6.01 -2.10
CA ILE A 173 6.32 6.15 -1.20
C ILE A 173 6.07 5.33 0.06
N PRO A 174 7.01 4.48 0.47
CA PRO A 174 6.85 3.71 1.72
C PRO A 174 6.59 4.63 2.89
N GLY A 175 5.72 4.22 3.77
CA GLY A 175 5.30 5.03 4.91
C GLY A 175 4.04 5.83 4.67
N SER A 176 3.58 5.89 3.42
CA SER A 176 2.41 6.69 3.08
C SER A 176 1.13 6.03 3.50
N LEU A 177 0.11 6.82 3.71
CA LEU A 177 -1.22 6.32 3.98
C LEU A 177 -1.91 5.95 2.68
N LEU A 178 -2.46 4.76 2.65
CA LEU A 178 -3.21 4.26 1.49
C LEU A 178 -4.64 4.00 1.88
N GLU A 179 -5.55 4.41 1.02
CA GLU A 179 -6.95 4.05 1.15
C GLU A 179 -7.16 2.93 0.15
N VAL A 180 -7.47 1.74 0.63
CA VAL A 180 -7.55 0.55 -0.21
C VAL A 180 -8.98 0.06 -0.27
N THR A 181 -9.42 -0.26 -1.48
CA THR A 181 -10.73 -0.84 -1.72
C THR A 181 -10.54 -2.26 -2.22
N VAL A 182 -11.10 -3.23 -1.51
CA VAL A 182 -11.08 -4.61 -1.94
C VAL A 182 -12.39 -4.87 -2.65
N ASN A 183 -12.31 -5.36 -3.87
CA ASN A 183 -13.49 -5.66 -4.66
C ASN A 183 -13.75 -7.16 -4.65
N TYR A 184 -14.92 -7.57 -4.23
CA TYR A 184 -15.29 -8.97 -4.24
C TYR A 184 -16.61 -9.15 -4.96
N ASN A 185 -16.80 -10.35 -5.49
CA ASN A 185 -18.03 -10.65 -6.19
C ASN A 185 -18.86 -11.51 -5.27
N GLN A 186 -19.90 -10.96 -4.72
CA GLN A 186 -20.74 -11.64 -3.76
C GLN A 186 -21.34 -12.91 -4.32
N ARG A 187 -21.68 -12.89 -5.60
CA ARG A 187 -22.22 -14.03 -6.25
C ARG A 187 -21.24 -15.17 -6.26
N ASN A 188 -20.01 -14.90 -6.64
CA ASN A 188 -19.00 -15.91 -6.65
C ASN A 188 -18.63 -16.33 -5.23
N SER A 189 -18.61 -15.42 -4.30
CA SER A 189 -18.21 -15.75 -2.96
C SER A 189 -19.22 -16.66 -2.27
N LEU A 190 -20.46 -16.64 -2.71
CA LEU A 190 -21.45 -17.55 -2.16
C LEU A 190 -21.32 -18.94 -2.78
N GLY A 191 -20.44 -19.08 -3.74
CA GLY A 191 -20.25 -20.37 -4.33
C GLY A 191 -21.30 -20.78 -5.26
N VAL A 192 -22.08 -19.93 -5.68
CA VAL A 192 -23.09 -20.25 -6.53
C VAL A 192 -22.58 -20.46 -7.77
N PRO A 193 -22.62 -21.50 -8.27
CA PRO A 193 -21.90 -21.83 -9.33
C PRO A 193 -22.42 -21.25 -10.35
N ASP A 194 -22.53 -20.66 -10.58
CA ASP A 194 -22.78 -20.30 -11.57
C ASP A 194 -23.21 -21.12 -12.30
N THR A 195 -23.29 -21.86 -11.85
CA THR A 195 -23.75 -22.81 -12.52
C THR A 195 -24.41 -22.62 -13.35
#